data_aa391f604b0e35cd82284df7bb4ddcdc
#
_entry.id   aa391f604b0e35cd82284df7bb4ddcdc
#
_cell.length_a   1.000
_cell.length_b   1.000
_cell.length_c   1.000
_cell.angle_alpha   90.00
_cell.angle_beta   90.00
_cell.angle_gamma   90.00
#
_symmetry.space_group_name_H-M   'P 1'
#
loop_
_entity.id
_entity.type
_entity.pdbx_description
1 polymer ?
#
loop_
_entity_poly.entity_id
_entity_poly.type
_entity_poly.pdbx_seq_one_letter_code
_entity_poly.pdbx_strand_id
1 'polypeptide(L)'
;MINMIKKINTYFSIFISIAGLIMANDTENKKAVFAAGCFWGVESTFQQMNGVKSTTVGYIGGKVKNPSYELVCTGLTGHAEAVEVVYNPNEVSFKMLLDVFFELHDPTTLNRQGPDIGTQYRSAAYFSNDDEKQIIESKINALNESGKYSSKVVTEVEAISDFYNAEEYHQDYYKKRGIDGCAI
;
A
#
# COMPACT_ATOMS: atom_id res chain seq x y z
N MET A 1 4.88 -88.70 -15.86
CA MET A 1 3.84 -88.03 -15.10
C MET A 1 4.53 -86.96 -14.29
N ILE A 2 4.68 -85.78 -14.84
CA ILE A 2 5.42 -84.73 -14.26
C ILE A 2 4.52 -83.47 -14.28
N ASN A 3 4.12 -83.04 -13.10
CA ASN A 3 3.31 -81.84 -12.88
C ASN A 3 4.20 -80.60 -13.00
N MET A 4 3.86 -79.78 -13.97
CA MET A 4 4.52 -78.51 -14.26
C MET A 4 3.75 -77.41 -13.51
N ILE A 5 4.31 -76.94 -12.38
CA ILE A 5 3.76 -75.83 -11.62
C ILE A 5 4.18 -74.53 -12.31
N LYS A 6 3.21 -73.84 -12.88
CA LYS A 6 3.43 -72.46 -13.42
C LYS A 6 3.55 -71.48 -12.25
N LYS A 7 4.70 -70.84 -12.11
CA LYS A 7 4.92 -69.65 -11.26
C LYS A 7 4.28 -68.47 -11.96
N ILE A 8 3.25 -67.88 -11.36
CA ILE A 8 2.69 -66.60 -11.74
C ILE A 8 3.47 -65.55 -10.96
N ASN A 9 4.29 -64.75 -11.66
CA ASN A 9 4.92 -63.55 -11.12
C ASN A 9 3.92 -62.40 -11.17
N THR A 10 3.41 -62.03 -10.02
CA THR A 10 2.57 -60.84 -9.82
C THR A 10 3.49 -59.65 -9.63
N TYR A 11 3.70 -58.84 -10.65
CA TYR A 11 4.34 -57.52 -10.48
C TYR A 11 3.34 -56.59 -9.85
N PHE A 12 3.54 -56.30 -8.56
CA PHE A 12 2.82 -55.27 -7.85
C PHE A 12 3.43 -53.89 -8.24
N SER A 13 2.81 -53.24 -9.23
CA SER A 13 3.18 -51.87 -9.58
C SER A 13 2.67 -50.92 -8.49
N ILE A 14 3.60 -50.44 -7.64
CA ILE A 14 3.33 -49.36 -6.71
C ILE A 14 3.31 -48.06 -7.51
N PHE A 15 2.13 -47.61 -7.88
CA PHE A 15 1.93 -46.21 -8.32
C PHE A 15 2.05 -45.32 -7.11
N ILE A 16 3.22 -44.73 -6.90
CA ILE A 16 3.39 -43.59 -5.96
C ILE A 16 2.79 -42.38 -6.68
N SER A 17 1.53 -42.07 -6.37
CA SER A 17 0.91 -40.80 -6.74
C SER A 17 1.58 -39.71 -5.93
N ILE A 18 2.55 -39.01 -6.53
CA ILE A 18 3.08 -37.76 -5.98
C ILE A 18 1.98 -36.70 -6.25
N ALA A 19 0.98 -36.68 -5.37
CA ALA A 19 0.13 -35.52 -5.24
C ALA A 19 1.03 -34.41 -4.66
N GLY A 20 1.61 -33.61 -5.55
CA GLY A 20 2.29 -32.38 -5.17
C GLY A 20 1.29 -31.50 -4.43
N LEU A 21 1.38 -31.51 -3.10
CA LEU A 21 0.69 -30.56 -2.25
C LEU A 21 1.28 -29.19 -2.58
N ILE A 22 0.67 -28.50 -3.55
CA ILE A 22 0.89 -27.07 -3.74
C ILE A 22 0.34 -26.45 -2.47
N MET A 23 1.20 -26.24 -1.49
CA MET A 23 0.93 -25.35 -0.38
C MET A 23 0.78 -23.98 -1.04
N ALA A 24 -0.46 -23.57 -1.27
CA ALA A 24 -0.75 -22.17 -1.49
C ALA A 24 -0.21 -21.47 -0.23
N ASN A 25 0.91 -20.79 -0.39
CA ASN A 25 1.46 -19.95 0.66
C ASN A 25 0.44 -18.81 0.78
N ASP A 26 -0.52 -18.97 1.68
CA ASP A 26 -1.50 -17.94 2.00
C ASP A 26 -0.72 -16.86 2.76
N THR A 27 0.02 -16.05 2.01
CA THR A 27 0.77 -14.94 2.58
C THR A 27 -0.25 -13.94 3.05
N GLU A 28 -0.23 -13.69 4.35
CA GLU A 28 -1.07 -12.69 5.01
C GLU A 28 -0.94 -11.34 4.29
N ASN A 29 -2.07 -10.69 4.03
CA ASN A 29 -2.09 -9.37 3.43
C ASN A 29 -1.32 -8.38 4.31
N LYS A 30 -0.57 -7.50 3.70
CA LYS A 30 0.19 -6.45 4.37
C LYS A 30 -0.52 -5.11 4.25
N LYS A 31 -0.05 -4.15 5.06
CA LYS A 31 -0.54 -2.78 5.07
C LYS A 31 0.57 -1.81 4.72
N ALA A 32 0.24 -0.78 3.97
CA ALA A 32 1.07 0.40 3.72
C ALA A 32 0.23 1.65 3.96
N VAL A 33 0.85 2.74 4.42
CA VAL A 33 0.16 4.01 4.67
C VAL A 33 0.92 5.15 4.00
N PHE A 34 0.18 5.96 3.23
CA PHE A 34 0.73 7.07 2.46
C PHE A 34 -0.14 8.32 2.58
N ALA A 35 0.49 9.49 2.68
CA ALA A 35 -0.12 10.81 2.63
C ALA A 35 0.45 11.61 1.44
N ALA A 36 -0.40 12.07 0.54
CA ALA A 36 0.00 12.71 -0.72
C ALA A 36 -1.01 13.77 -1.18
N GLY A 37 -1.43 14.65 -0.28
CA GLY A 37 -2.50 15.62 -0.54
C GLY A 37 -3.88 15.08 -0.22
N CYS A 38 -4.91 15.54 -0.92
CA CYS A 38 -6.29 15.10 -0.73
C CYS A 38 -6.41 13.57 -0.91
N PHE A 39 -6.85 12.89 0.12
CA PHE A 39 -6.89 11.41 0.16
C PHE A 39 -7.88 10.78 -0.82
N TRP A 40 -8.86 11.52 -1.39
CA TRP A 40 -9.81 10.96 -2.37
C TRP A 40 -9.13 10.51 -3.67
N GLY A 41 -8.22 11.34 -4.20
CA GLY A 41 -7.45 11.01 -5.40
C GLY A 41 -6.43 9.91 -5.13
N VAL A 42 -5.77 9.98 -3.99
CA VAL A 42 -4.79 8.97 -3.54
C VAL A 42 -5.47 7.60 -3.40
N GLU A 43 -6.61 7.53 -2.72
CA GLU A 43 -7.41 6.31 -2.57
C GLU A 43 -7.79 5.71 -3.93
N SER A 44 -8.37 6.53 -4.81
CA SER A 44 -8.80 6.09 -6.14
C SER A 44 -7.66 5.51 -6.96
N THR A 45 -6.45 6.08 -6.85
CA THR A 45 -5.27 5.58 -7.55
C THR A 45 -4.86 4.20 -7.04
N PHE A 46 -4.77 4.01 -5.73
CA PHE A 46 -4.40 2.70 -5.16
C PHE A 46 -5.46 1.63 -5.41
N GLN A 47 -6.75 1.98 -5.42
CA GLN A 47 -7.85 1.04 -5.71
C GLN A 47 -7.76 0.41 -7.10
N GLN A 48 -7.11 1.06 -8.06
CA GLN A 48 -6.95 0.57 -9.42
C GLN A 48 -5.75 -0.38 -9.59
N MET A 49 -4.91 -0.52 -8.55
CA MET A 49 -3.72 -1.37 -8.62
C MET A 49 -4.06 -2.84 -8.41
N ASN A 50 -3.61 -3.69 -9.33
CA ASN A 50 -3.67 -5.13 -9.14
C ASN A 50 -2.86 -5.52 -7.88
N GLY A 51 -3.44 -6.38 -7.05
CA GLY A 51 -2.83 -6.82 -5.78
C GLY A 51 -3.26 -6.01 -4.57
N VAL A 52 -3.83 -4.81 -4.73
CA VAL A 52 -4.52 -4.08 -3.66
C VAL A 52 -5.86 -4.75 -3.39
N LYS A 53 -6.13 -5.03 -2.11
CA LYS A 53 -7.34 -5.73 -1.66
C LYS A 53 -8.39 -4.77 -1.10
N SER A 54 -7.96 -3.75 -0.39
CA SER A 54 -8.82 -2.67 0.12
C SER A 54 -8.00 -1.43 0.43
N THR A 55 -8.69 -0.30 0.50
CA THR A 55 -8.15 0.98 0.95
C THR A 55 -9.05 1.54 2.05
N THR A 56 -8.49 2.41 2.88
CA THR A 56 -9.23 3.17 3.89
C THR A 56 -8.61 4.55 3.98
N VAL A 57 -9.39 5.60 3.81
CA VAL A 57 -8.91 6.97 4.04
C VAL A 57 -9.03 7.35 5.50
N GLY A 58 -8.09 8.15 5.99
CA GLY A 58 -8.03 8.52 7.40
C GLY A 58 -6.98 9.56 7.72
N TYR A 59 -6.65 9.65 9.01
CA TYR A 59 -5.77 10.65 9.59
C TYR A 59 -4.66 9.99 10.41
N ILE A 60 -3.40 10.41 10.21
CA ILE A 60 -2.24 9.83 10.88
C ILE A 60 -1.16 10.88 11.18
N GLY A 61 -0.25 10.59 12.11
CA GLY A 61 0.93 11.42 12.40
C GLY A 61 0.64 12.64 13.29
N GLY A 62 -0.59 12.83 13.71
CA GLY A 62 -0.98 13.93 14.61
C GLY A 62 -1.02 13.53 16.09
N LYS A 63 -1.44 14.47 16.93
CA LYS A 63 -1.47 14.31 18.40
C LYS A 63 -2.89 14.18 18.97
N VAL A 64 -3.91 14.54 18.21
CA VAL A 64 -5.30 14.53 18.65
C VAL A 64 -5.89 13.15 18.42
N LYS A 65 -6.44 12.54 19.47
CA LYS A 65 -7.11 11.24 19.36
C LYS A 65 -8.49 11.39 18.75
N ASN A 66 -8.86 10.48 17.83
CA ASN A 66 -10.14 10.47 17.13
C ASN A 66 -10.55 11.86 16.59
N PRO A 67 -9.69 12.49 15.76
CA PRO A 67 -10.01 13.81 15.23
C PRO A 67 -11.19 13.73 14.26
N SER A 68 -12.02 14.77 14.18
CA SER A 68 -12.97 14.94 13.08
C SER A 68 -12.30 15.61 11.88
N TYR A 69 -12.90 15.47 10.70
CA TYR A 69 -12.44 16.12 9.47
C TYR A 69 -12.29 17.64 9.66
N GLU A 70 -13.31 18.30 10.24
CA GLU A 70 -13.27 19.74 10.47
C GLU A 70 -12.08 20.14 11.35
N LEU A 71 -11.75 19.31 12.36
CA LEU A 71 -10.62 19.59 13.24
C LEU A 71 -9.28 19.39 12.50
N VAL A 72 -9.17 18.37 11.66
CA VAL A 72 -7.97 18.16 10.81
C VAL A 72 -7.78 19.32 9.84
N CYS A 73 -8.86 19.81 9.23
CA CYS A 73 -8.83 20.95 8.31
C CYS A 73 -8.31 22.26 8.94
N THR A 74 -8.38 22.38 10.26
CA THR A 74 -7.77 23.55 10.96
C THR A 74 -6.24 23.55 10.91
N GLY A 75 -5.60 22.41 10.58
CA GLY A 75 -4.15 22.21 10.67
C GLY A 75 -3.59 22.08 12.09
N LEU A 76 -4.43 22.20 13.12
CA LEU A 76 -3.98 22.20 14.53
C LEU A 76 -3.80 20.81 15.13
N THR A 77 -4.33 19.77 14.49
CA THR A 77 -4.23 18.38 14.98
C THR A 77 -2.85 17.76 14.74
N GLY A 78 -2.11 18.26 13.74
CA GLY A 78 -0.87 17.71 13.25
C GLY A 78 -1.07 16.45 12.38
N HIS A 79 -2.30 15.96 12.16
CA HIS A 79 -2.57 14.84 11.29
C HIS A 79 -2.42 15.19 9.81
N ALA A 80 -1.96 14.20 9.04
CA ALA A 80 -2.08 14.21 7.58
C ALA A 80 -3.33 13.43 7.15
N GLU A 81 -3.96 13.87 6.05
CA GLU A 81 -4.85 13.02 5.27
C GLU A 81 -4.03 11.90 4.64
N ALA A 82 -4.44 10.66 4.86
CA ALA A 82 -3.68 9.50 4.42
C ALA A 82 -4.58 8.36 3.96
N VAL A 83 -3.98 7.43 3.23
CA VAL A 83 -4.63 6.20 2.78
C VAL A 83 -3.88 5.00 3.34
N GLU A 84 -4.58 4.15 4.07
CA GLU A 84 -4.14 2.80 4.40
C GLU A 84 -4.49 1.88 3.22
N VAL A 85 -3.49 1.17 2.70
CA VAL A 85 -3.59 0.24 1.58
C VAL A 85 -3.32 -1.16 2.08
N VAL A 86 -4.32 -2.05 2.01
CA VAL A 86 -4.17 -3.48 2.28
C VAL A 86 -3.85 -4.19 0.97
N TYR A 87 -2.75 -4.93 0.90
CA TYR A 87 -2.28 -5.54 -0.34
C TYR A 87 -1.74 -6.96 -0.16
N ASN A 88 -1.83 -7.77 -1.22
CA ASN A 88 -1.21 -9.08 -1.27
C ASN A 88 0.26 -8.94 -1.72
N PRO A 89 1.25 -9.24 -0.88
CA PRO A 89 2.66 -9.07 -1.21
C PRO A 89 3.17 -10.02 -2.31
N ASN A 90 2.40 -11.05 -2.67
CA ASN A 90 2.72 -11.91 -3.82
C ASN A 90 2.29 -11.30 -5.17
N GLU A 91 1.38 -10.33 -5.17
CA GLU A 91 0.83 -9.69 -6.36
C GLU A 91 1.44 -8.30 -6.58
N VAL A 92 1.64 -7.53 -5.49
CA VAL A 92 2.24 -6.20 -5.52
C VAL A 92 3.18 -6.02 -4.32
N SER A 93 4.37 -5.47 -4.55
CA SER A 93 5.33 -5.22 -3.48
C SER A 93 5.14 -3.82 -2.87
N PHE A 94 5.62 -3.63 -1.61
CA PHE A 94 5.68 -2.30 -0.98
C PHE A 94 6.42 -1.29 -1.87
N LYS A 95 7.52 -1.72 -2.53
CA LYS A 95 8.27 -0.87 -3.45
C LYS A 95 7.40 -0.39 -4.63
N MET A 96 6.56 -1.25 -5.20
CA MET A 96 5.68 -0.86 -6.31
C MET A 96 4.60 0.14 -5.85
N LEU A 97 4.04 -0.04 -4.64
CA LEU A 97 3.13 0.93 -4.03
C LEU A 97 3.82 2.29 -3.82
N LEU A 98 5.06 2.26 -3.31
CA LEU A 98 5.88 3.44 -3.12
C LEU A 98 6.24 4.13 -4.45
N ASP A 99 6.49 3.38 -5.52
CA ASP A 99 6.74 3.95 -6.84
C ASP A 99 5.51 4.72 -7.33
N VAL A 100 4.31 4.15 -7.20
CA VAL A 100 3.04 4.83 -7.53
C VAL A 100 2.82 6.05 -6.63
N PHE A 101 3.08 5.96 -5.33
CA PHE A 101 3.00 7.09 -4.40
C PHE A 101 3.82 8.30 -4.87
N PHE A 102 5.06 8.10 -5.34
CA PHE A 102 5.91 9.18 -5.85
C PHE A 102 5.55 9.64 -7.28
N GLU A 103 4.71 8.92 -7.99
CA GLU A 103 4.22 9.30 -9.32
C GLU A 103 2.92 10.09 -9.27
N LEU A 104 2.09 9.86 -8.26
CA LEU A 104 0.76 10.44 -8.18
C LEU A 104 0.73 11.89 -7.66
N HIS A 105 1.84 12.41 -7.08
CA HIS A 105 1.88 13.74 -6.49
C HIS A 105 3.25 14.43 -6.68
N ASP A 106 3.32 15.72 -6.39
CA ASP A 106 4.60 16.44 -6.33
C ASP A 106 5.20 16.34 -4.91
N PRO A 107 6.23 15.50 -4.69
CA PRO A 107 6.81 15.31 -3.37
C PRO A 107 7.76 16.43 -2.93
N THR A 108 7.86 17.52 -3.69
CA THR A 108 8.76 18.66 -3.41
C THR A 108 8.06 19.84 -2.76
N THR A 109 6.74 19.80 -2.63
CA THR A 109 5.94 20.90 -2.07
C THR A 109 5.66 20.67 -0.59
N LEU A 110 6.22 21.53 0.27
CA LEU A 110 6.04 21.43 1.72
C LEU A 110 4.62 21.84 2.12
N ASN A 111 3.93 20.96 2.88
CA ASN A 111 2.58 21.21 3.42
C ASN A 111 1.59 21.69 2.35
N ARG A 112 1.68 21.12 1.17
CA ARG A 112 0.84 21.51 0.03
C ARG A 112 0.84 20.42 -1.04
N GLN A 113 -0.30 20.26 -1.72
CA GLN A 113 -0.39 19.49 -2.96
C GLN A 113 -1.36 20.19 -3.92
N GLY A 114 -0.83 20.68 -5.06
CA GLY A 114 -1.62 21.44 -6.03
C GLY A 114 -2.30 22.67 -5.40
N PRO A 115 -3.64 22.77 -5.45
CA PRO A 115 -4.40 23.87 -4.84
C PRO A 115 -4.54 23.75 -3.33
N ASP A 116 -4.39 22.53 -2.77
CA ASP A 116 -4.61 22.24 -1.36
C ASP A 116 -3.41 22.66 -0.51
N ILE A 117 -3.65 23.59 0.42
CA ILE A 117 -2.61 24.18 1.28
C ILE A 117 -2.94 23.86 2.73
N GLY A 118 -1.97 23.27 3.45
CA GLY A 118 -2.08 22.91 4.85
C GLY A 118 -1.23 21.70 5.20
N THR A 119 -0.87 21.57 6.49
CA THR A 119 -0.07 20.44 6.99
C THR A 119 -0.75 19.08 6.79
N GLN A 120 -2.10 19.06 6.71
CA GLN A 120 -2.88 17.87 6.43
C GLN A 120 -2.66 17.32 5.01
N TYR A 121 -2.18 18.14 4.07
CA TYR A 121 -1.91 17.76 2.68
C TYR A 121 -0.43 17.49 2.39
N ARG A 122 0.40 17.32 3.44
CA ARG A 122 1.82 17.04 3.29
C ARG A 122 2.09 15.69 2.66
N SER A 123 3.26 15.57 2.05
CA SER A 123 3.78 14.29 1.58
C SER A 123 4.42 13.52 2.74
N ALA A 124 3.95 12.30 3.00
CA ALA A 124 4.54 11.41 4.01
C ALA A 124 4.38 9.94 3.62
N ALA A 125 5.40 9.14 3.87
CA ALA A 125 5.38 7.69 3.74
C ALA A 125 5.68 7.05 5.10
N TYR A 126 4.80 6.15 5.53
CA TYR A 126 4.87 5.53 6.85
C TYR A 126 5.41 4.10 6.73
N PHE A 127 6.35 3.73 7.61
CA PHE A 127 6.98 2.40 7.62
C PHE A 127 6.55 1.60 8.85
N SER A 128 6.42 0.29 8.69
CA SER A 128 6.12 -0.66 9.76
C SER A 128 7.37 -1.41 10.27
N ASN A 129 8.47 -1.34 9.53
CA ASN A 129 9.72 -2.01 9.84
C ASN A 129 10.92 -1.31 9.15
N ASP A 130 12.14 -1.70 9.56
CA ASP A 130 13.38 -1.09 9.05
C ASP A 130 13.62 -1.33 7.55
N ASP A 131 13.16 -2.45 6.99
CA ASP A 131 13.28 -2.74 5.55
C ASP A 131 12.44 -1.74 4.73
N GLU A 132 11.19 -1.48 5.15
CA GLU A 132 10.34 -0.48 4.50
C GLU A 132 10.93 0.92 4.62
N LYS A 133 11.47 1.27 5.81
CA LYS A 133 12.17 2.54 6.01
C LYS A 133 13.32 2.71 5.02
N GLN A 134 14.19 1.70 4.88
CA GLN A 134 15.31 1.72 3.94
C GLN A 134 14.85 1.86 2.49
N ILE A 135 13.75 1.19 2.11
CA ILE A 135 13.17 1.29 0.76
C ILE A 135 12.71 2.74 0.50
N ILE A 136 12.02 3.38 1.46
CA ILE A 136 11.54 4.77 1.33
C ILE A 136 12.74 5.72 1.20
N GLU A 137 13.70 5.65 2.13
CA GLU A 137 14.88 6.52 2.13
C GLU A 137 15.72 6.37 0.86
N SER A 138 15.92 5.13 0.38
CA SER A 138 16.63 4.84 -0.87
C SER A 138 15.90 5.43 -2.08
N LYS A 139 14.56 5.37 -2.11
CA LYS A 139 13.76 5.96 -3.18
C LYS A 139 13.86 7.48 -3.20
N ILE A 140 13.78 8.13 -2.03
CA ILE A 140 13.95 9.59 -1.89
C ILE A 140 15.34 10.02 -2.38
N ASN A 141 16.39 9.31 -1.98
CA ASN A 141 17.75 9.61 -2.43
C ASN A 141 17.89 9.48 -3.96
N ALA A 142 17.38 8.40 -4.54
CA ALA A 142 17.40 8.18 -5.98
C ALA A 142 16.63 9.28 -6.74
N LEU A 143 15.48 9.72 -6.23
CA LEU A 143 14.71 10.83 -6.81
C LEU A 143 15.48 12.15 -6.74
N ASN A 144 16.12 12.45 -5.62
CA ASN A 144 16.93 13.66 -5.45
C ASN A 144 18.18 13.70 -6.37
N GLU A 145 18.73 12.52 -6.70
CA GLU A 145 19.89 12.38 -7.57
C GLU A 145 19.52 12.34 -9.07
N SER A 146 18.28 11.96 -9.39
CA SER A 146 17.82 11.72 -10.76
C SER A 146 17.69 12.98 -11.62
N GLY A 147 17.58 14.16 -10.99
CA GLY A 147 17.26 15.41 -11.68
C GLY A 147 15.80 15.50 -12.16
N LYS A 148 14.91 14.57 -11.76
CA LYS A 148 13.48 14.59 -12.12
C LYS A 148 12.78 15.85 -11.59
N TYR A 149 13.15 16.29 -10.40
CA TYR A 149 12.59 17.47 -9.76
C TYR A 149 13.61 18.60 -9.64
N SER A 150 13.16 19.85 -9.76
CA SER A 150 14.01 21.04 -9.58
C SER A 150 14.33 21.33 -8.10
N SER A 151 13.58 20.77 -7.19
CA SER A 151 13.73 20.92 -5.75
C SER A 151 13.89 19.54 -5.08
N LYS A 152 14.40 19.53 -3.85
CA LYS A 152 14.51 18.27 -3.10
C LYS A 152 13.14 17.74 -2.69
N VAL A 153 13.03 16.42 -2.63
CA VAL A 153 11.90 15.72 -2.04
C VAL A 153 11.81 16.08 -0.56
N VAL A 154 10.61 16.50 -0.11
CA VAL A 154 10.29 16.87 1.28
C VAL A 154 9.37 15.86 1.97
N THR A 155 9.17 14.69 1.36
CA THR A 155 8.38 13.60 1.93
C THR A 155 8.90 13.22 3.31
N GLU A 156 8.02 13.27 4.32
CA GLU A 156 8.31 12.80 5.67
C GLU A 156 8.40 11.26 5.69
N VAL A 157 9.35 10.71 6.45
CA VAL A 157 9.54 9.26 6.63
C VAL A 157 9.33 8.94 8.10
N GLU A 158 8.18 8.39 8.44
CA GLU A 158 7.77 8.19 9.82
C GLU A 158 7.36 6.74 10.10
N ALA A 159 7.52 6.29 11.35
CA ALA A 159 6.95 5.02 11.77
C ALA A 159 5.40 5.11 11.78
N ILE A 160 4.73 4.01 11.41
CA ILE A 160 3.28 3.94 11.54
C ILE A 160 2.89 4.18 13.00
N SER A 161 1.95 5.09 13.21
CA SER A 161 1.34 5.43 14.48
C SER A 161 -0.17 5.12 14.44
N ASP A 162 -0.93 5.63 15.42
CA ASP A 162 -2.38 5.48 15.42
C ASP A 162 -2.98 6.08 14.14
N PHE A 163 -3.68 5.23 13.37
CA PHE A 163 -4.44 5.62 12.19
C PHE A 163 -5.93 5.73 12.58
N TYR A 164 -6.52 6.87 12.31
CA TYR A 164 -7.93 7.15 12.59
C TYR A 164 -8.71 7.19 11.27
N ASN A 165 -9.67 6.29 11.11
CA ASN A 165 -10.50 6.28 9.90
C ASN A 165 -11.23 7.61 9.76
N ALA A 166 -11.21 8.18 8.55
CA ALA A 166 -12.07 9.29 8.22
C ALA A 166 -13.53 8.84 8.15
N GLU A 167 -14.43 9.80 8.21
CA GLU A 167 -15.88 9.59 8.21
C GLU A 167 -16.31 8.83 6.94
N GLU A 168 -17.40 8.05 7.05
CA GLU A 168 -17.89 7.16 5.98
C GLU A 168 -18.15 7.88 4.64
N TYR A 169 -18.50 9.16 4.67
CA TYR A 169 -18.74 9.93 3.44
C TYR A 169 -17.47 10.27 2.66
N HIS A 170 -16.28 10.08 3.27
CA HIS A 170 -14.98 10.21 2.60
C HIS A 170 -14.49 8.91 1.97
N GLN A 171 -14.92 7.74 2.48
CA GLN A 171 -14.51 6.45 1.95
C GLN A 171 -15.06 6.23 0.54
N ASP A 172 -14.25 5.69 -0.37
CA ASP A 172 -14.62 5.42 -1.77
C ASP A 172 -15.22 6.67 -2.49
N TYR A 173 -14.72 7.87 -2.19
CA TYR A 173 -15.37 9.12 -2.59
C TYR A 173 -15.60 9.23 -4.10
N TYR A 174 -14.57 8.94 -4.91
CA TYR A 174 -14.69 8.99 -6.37
C TYR A 174 -15.47 7.82 -6.92
N LYS A 175 -15.26 6.62 -6.41
CA LYS A 175 -16.00 5.42 -6.80
C LYS A 175 -17.51 5.56 -6.59
N LYS A 176 -17.94 6.06 -5.43
CA LYS A 176 -19.37 6.33 -5.13
C LYS A 176 -20.00 7.37 -6.06
N ARG A 177 -19.20 8.19 -6.74
CA ARG A 177 -19.65 9.26 -7.66
C ARG A 177 -19.44 8.93 -9.14
N GLY A 178 -18.90 7.74 -9.44
CA GLY A 178 -18.59 7.35 -10.83
C GLY A 178 -17.53 8.24 -11.49
N ILE A 179 -16.61 8.80 -10.67
CA ILE A 179 -15.48 9.59 -11.16
C ILE A 179 -14.31 8.62 -11.37
N ASP A 180 -13.93 8.42 -12.62
CA ASP A 180 -12.69 7.71 -12.97
C ASP A 180 -11.50 8.57 -12.56
N GLY A 181 -10.69 8.06 -11.65
CA GLY A 181 -9.58 8.67 -10.94
C GLY A 181 -9.07 10.01 -11.44
N CYS A 182 -8.95 10.97 -10.55
CA CYS A 182 -8.31 12.25 -10.87
C CYS A 182 -6.80 12.08 -10.89
N ALA A 183 -6.15 12.45 -11.99
CA ALA A 183 -4.72 12.81 -11.94
C ALA A 183 -4.59 14.00 -10.97
N ILE A 184 -3.86 13.83 -9.88
CA ILE A 184 -3.58 14.85 -8.87
C ILE A 184 -2.54 15.82 -9.44
#